data_9c3db31237f96081c22326461161866e
#
_entry.id   9c3db31237f96081c22326461161866e
#
_cell.length_a   1.000
_cell.length_b   1.000
_cell.length_c   1.000
_cell.angle_alpha   90.00
_cell.angle_beta   90.00
_cell.angle_gamma   90.00
#
_symmetry.space_group_name_H-M   'P 1'
#
loop_
_entity.id
_entity.type
_entity.pdbx_description
1 polymer ?
#
loop_
_entity_poly.entity_id
_entity_poly.type
_entity_poly.pdbx_seq_one_letter_code
_entity_poly.pdbx_strand_id
1 'polypeptide(L)'
;MKISTVFVLAAFNRLHKKMNVLYHDYAKSVGLSDAAFWLLYSLYEYGQPCTQKDLCSAWFYAPQTINSALKSMEEQGLVSLELAPKSRKNKQIFFTEAGKVLIEEKIVPLVNAEELSFERLDEQERSQLLEITQKHIEVLEQEIAKIE
;
A
#
# COMPACT_ATOMS: atom_id res chain seq x y z
N MET A 1 -2.68 18.22 -33.18
CA MET A 1 -3.65 18.82 -32.28
C MET A 1 -3.11 18.76 -30.85
N LYS A 2 -3.00 19.90 -30.18
CA LYS A 2 -2.46 19.95 -28.82
C LYS A 2 -3.58 19.52 -27.85
N ILE A 3 -3.41 18.39 -27.16
CA ILE A 3 -4.37 17.93 -26.16
C ILE A 3 -4.32 18.87 -24.96
N SER A 4 -5.49 19.34 -24.51
CA SER A 4 -5.60 20.24 -23.36
C SER A 4 -5.10 19.56 -22.08
N THR A 5 -4.31 20.26 -21.29
CA THR A 5 -3.86 19.80 -19.96
C THR A 5 -5.03 19.42 -19.07
N VAL A 6 -6.13 20.19 -19.11
CA VAL A 6 -7.35 19.91 -18.33
C VAL A 6 -7.96 18.55 -18.73
N PHE A 7 -8.00 18.25 -20.01
CA PHE A 7 -8.51 16.96 -20.50
C PHE A 7 -7.63 15.79 -20.04
N VAL A 8 -6.30 15.93 -20.18
CA VAL A 8 -5.36 14.89 -19.75
C VAL A 8 -5.45 14.65 -18.24
N LEU A 9 -5.54 15.72 -17.45
CA LEU A 9 -5.69 15.63 -16.00
C LEU A 9 -6.96 14.90 -15.60
N ALA A 10 -8.09 15.24 -16.23
CA ALA A 10 -9.37 14.57 -15.96
C ALA A 10 -9.32 13.07 -16.28
N ALA A 11 -8.73 12.72 -17.42
CA ALA A 11 -8.56 11.33 -17.85
C ALA A 11 -7.66 10.57 -16.87
N PHE A 12 -6.52 11.16 -16.48
CA PHE A 12 -5.60 10.59 -15.51
C PHE A 12 -6.28 10.33 -14.16
N ASN A 13 -7.01 11.31 -13.63
CA ASN A 13 -7.71 11.17 -12.34
C ASN A 13 -8.76 10.06 -12.38
N ARG A 14 -9.47 9.90 -13.49
CA ARG A 14 -10.44 8.81 -13.67
C ARG A 14 -9.77 7.44 -13.70
N LEU A 15 -8.63 7.31 -14.38
CA LEU A 15 -7.84 6.08 -14.41
C LEU A 15 -7.31 5.73 -13.03
N HIS A 16 -6.82 6.71 -12.29
CA HIS A 16 -6.36 6.52 -10.92
C HIS A 16 -7.50 6.04 -10.00
N LYS A 17 -8.69 6.63 -10.13
CA LYS A 17 -9.88 6.17 -9.40
C LYS A 17 -10.28 4.76 -9.78
N LYS A 18 -10.21 4.39 -11.06
CA LYS A 18 -10.48 3.03 -11.52
C LYS A 18 -9.52 2.03 -10.87
N MET A 19 -8.23 2.37 -10.76
CA MET A 19 -7.24 1.53 -10.08
C MET A 19 -7.62 1.30 -8.61
N ASN A 20 -8.02 2.35 -7.90
CA ASN A 20 -8.47 2.22 -6.51
C ASN A 20 -9.68 1.30 -6.37
N VAL A 21 -10.63 1.37 -7.31
CA VAL A 21 -11.81 0.48 -7.33
C VAL A 21 -11.40 -0.98 -7.52
N LEU A 22 -10.42 -1.27 -8.36
CA LEU A 22 -9.91 -2.65 -8.56
C LEU A 22 -9.41 -3.25 -7.24
N TYR A 23 -8.62 -2.51 -6.48
CA TYR A 23 -8.13 -2.97 -5.17
C TYR A 23 -9.25 -3.11 -4.14
N HIS A 24 -10.17 -2.16 -4.09
CA HIS A 24 -11.33 -2.23 -3.21
C HIS A 24 -12.19 -3.47 -3.48
N ASP A 25 -12.52 -3.71 -4.74
CA ASP A 25 -13.33 -4.87 -5.16
C ASP A 25 -12.62 -6.18 -4.86
N TYR A 26 -11.31 -6.24 -5.05
CA TYR A 26 -10.52 -7.42 -4.68
C TYR A 26 -10.57 -7.65 -3.17
N ALA A 27 -10.29 -6.64 -2.34
CA ALA A 27 -10.35 -6.75 -0.89
C ALA A 27 -11.72 -7.28 -0.43
N LYS A 28 -12.79 -6.71 -0.97
CA LYS A 28 -14.17 -7.15 -0.71
C LYS A 28 -14.40 -8.61 -1.12
N SER A 29 -13.91 -9.02 -2.29
CA SER A 29 -14.06 -10.38 -2.80
C SER A 29 -13.42 -11.44 -1.92
N VAL A 30 -12.36 -11.09 -1.21
CA VAL A 30 -11.65 -11.99 -0.27
C VAL A 30 -12.05 -11.79 1.19
N GLY A 31 -13.10 -10.99 1.44
CA GLY A 31 -13.67 -10.78 2.76
C GLY A 31 -12.87 -9.85 3.68
N LEU A 32 -12.06 -8.96 3.11
CA LEU A 32 -11.26 -7.99 3.86
C LEU A 32 -11.83 -6.58 3.72
N SER A 33 -11.75 -5.80 4.80
CA SER A 33 -11.91 -4.34 4.72
C SER A 33 -10.70 -3.72 4.01
N ASP A 34 -10.85 -2.52 3.44
CA ASP A 34 -9.73 -1.82 2.81
C ASP A 34 -8.57 -1.61 3.80
N ALA A 35 -8.86 -1.22 5.03
CA ALA A 35 -7.84 -1.02 6.06
C ALA A 35 -7.07 -2.31 6.38
N ALA A 36 -7.78 -3.42 6.56
CA ALA A 36 -7.16 -4.72 6.81
C ALA A 36 -6.34 -5.19 5.61
N PHE A 37 -6.89 -5.07 4.41
CA PHE A 37 -6.22 -5.42 3.17
C PHE A 37 -4.89 -4.67 2.98
N TRP A 38 -4.93 -3.34 3.05
CA TRP A 38 -3.73 -2.52 2.84
C TRP A 38 -2.69 -2.72 3.94
N LEU A 39 -3.11 -2.96 5.17
CA LEU A 39 -2.16 -3.25 6.25
C LEU A 39 -1.46 -4.59 6.03
N LEU A 40 -2.20 -5.65 5.69
CA LEU A 40 -1.62 -6.97 5.38
C LEU A 40 -0.67 -6.89 4.17
N TYR A 41 -1.10 -6.20 3.12
CA TYR A 41 -0.28 -5.95 1.94
C TYR A 41 1.03 -5.24 2.30
N SER A 42 0.94 -4.16 3.06
CA SER A 42 2.11 -3.36 3.45
C SER A 42 3.08 -4.13 4.34
N LEU A 43 2.56 -4.93 5.27
CA LEU A 43 3.37 -5.81 6.13
C LEU A 43 4.07 -6.90 5.31
N TYR A 44 3.37 -7.49 4.36
CA TYR A 44 3.94 -8.49 3.47
C TYR A 44 5.06 -7.91 2.59
N GLU A 45 4.79 -6.75 1.98
CA GLU A 45 5.75 -6.07 1.08
C GLU A 45 6.99 -5.58 1.83
N TYR A 46 6.81 -4.99 3.01
CA TYR A 46 7.93 -4.49 3.80
C TYR A 46 8.83 -5.62 4.31
N GLY A 47 8.23 -6.75 4.64
CA GLY A 47 8.93 -7.87 5.24
C GLY A 47 9.09 -7.74 6.76
N GLN A 48 9.72 -8.74 7.37
CA GLN A 48 9.92 -8.79 8.82
C GLN A 48 11.40 -8.84 9.17
N PRO A 49 11.86 -8.25 10.27
CA PRO A 49 11.03 -7.52 11.27
C PRO A 49 10.58 -6.14 10.80
N CYS A 50 9.42 -5.71 11.25
CA CYS A 50 8.79 -4.45 10.87
C CYS A 50 8.16 -3.80 12.10
N THR A 51 8.37 -2.50 12.28
CA THR A 51 7.70 -1.72 13.32
C THR A 51 6.56 -0.89 12.74
N GLN A 52 5.66 -0.39 13.59
CA GLN A 52 4.63 0.55 13.16
C GLN A 52 5.24 1.81 12.51
N LYS A 53 6.36 2.29 13.06
CA LYS A 53 7.09 3.45 12.52
C LYS A 53 7.60 3.17 11.10
N ASP A 54 8.12 1.97 10.86
CA ASP A 54 8.58 1.57 9.53
C ASP A 54 7.45 1.61 8.50
N LEU A 55 6.28 1.09 8.85
CA LEU A 55 5.10 1.13 7.97
C LEU A 55 4.63 2.56 7.69
N CYS A 56 4.55 3.40 8.71
CA CYS A 56 4.15 4.79 8.54
C CYS A 56 5.11 5.55 7.63
N SER A 57 6.41 5.31 7.75
CA SER A 57 7.44 5.93 6.91
C SER A 57 7.41 5.42 5.48
N ALA A 58 7.31 4.11 5.29
CA ALA A 58 7.37 3.50 3.95
C ALA A 58 6.07 3.70 3.15
N TRP A 59 4.92 3.68 3.81
CA TRP A 59 3.60 3.69 3.18
C TRP A 59 2.77 4.94 3.47
N PHE A 60 3.34 5.94 4.12
CA PHE A 60 2.69 7.24 4.39
C PHE A 60 1.37 7.12 5.17
N TYR A 61 1.26 6.13 6.05
CA TYR A 61 0.08 5.97 6.90
C TYR A 61 0.09 6.97 8.06
N ALA A 62 -1.10 7.45 8.41
CA ALA A 62 -1.29 8.16 9.68
C ALA A 62 -1.13 7.17 10.85
N PRO A 63 -0.36 7.51 11.91
CA PRO A 63 -0.14 6.60 13.05
C PRO A 63 -1.41 6.06 13.69
N GLN A 64 -2.47 6.88 13.79
CA GLN A 64 -3.75 6.46 14.35
C GLN A 64 -4.46 5.40 13.51
N THR A 65 -4.39 5.51 12.19
CA THR A 65 -4.98 4.54 11.25
C THR A 65 -4.32 3.17 11.41
N ILE A 66 -2.98 3.15 11.46
CA ILE A 66 -2.21 1.92 11.67
C ILE A 66 -2.47 1.32 13.04
N ASN A 67 -2.52 2.14 14.09
CA ASN A 67 -2.81 1.67 15.45
C ASN A 67 -4.13 0.89 15.53
N SER A 68 -5.19 1.46 14.99
CA SER A 68 -6.52 0.83 15.02
C SER A 68 -6.54 -0.47 14.23
N ALA A 69 -5.93 -0.50 13.05
CA ALA A 69 -5.87 -1.68 12.20
C ALA A 69 -5.01 -2.79 12.82
N LEU A 70 -3.84 -2.45 13.40
CA LEU A 70 -2.98 -3.42 14.09
C LEU A 70 -3.65 -4.03 15.31
N LYS A 71 -4.34 -3.20 16.11
CA LYS A 71 -5.09 -3.68 17.28
C LYS A 71 -6.16 -4.68 16.88
N SER A 72 -6.92 -4.38 15.83
CA SER A 72 -7.93 -5.30 15.30
C SER A 72 -7.31 -6.62 14.83
N MET A 73 -6.17 -6.57 14.15
CA MET A 73 -5.47 -7.78 13.68
C MET A 73 -4.86 -8.59 14.81
N GLU A 74 -4.35 -7.94 15.85
CA GLU A 74 -3.87 -8.63 17.04
C GLU A 74 -5.01 -9.35 17.76
N GLU A 75 -6.15 -8.67 17.92
CA GLU A 75 -7.36 -9.27 18.52
C GLU A 75 -7.88 -10.46 17.71
N GLN A 76 -7.76 -10.44 16.41
CA GLN A 76 -8.11 -11.55 15.51
C GLN A 76 -7.05 -12.68 15.49
N GLY A 77 -5.93 -12.50 16.17
CA GLY A 77 -4.85 -13.49 16.20
C GLY A 77 -4.06 -13.62 14.90
N LEU A 78 -4.03 -12.57 14.06
CA LEU A 78 -3.33 -12.56 12.77
C LEU A 78 -1.91 -12.03 12.88
N VAL A 79 -1.66 -11.16 13.85
CA VAL A 79 -0.33 -10.60 14.13
C VAL A 79 -0.04 -10.67 15.62
N SER A 80 1.25 -10.71 15.96
CA SER A 80 1.76 -10.53 17.31
C SER A 80 2.67 -9.30 17.35
N LEU A 81 2.65 -8.60 18.47
CA LEU A 81 3.49 -7.44 18.71
C LEU A 81 4.51 -7.79 19.79
N GLU A 82 5.79 -7.70 19.46
CA GLU A 82 6.89 -8.01 20.36
C GLU A 82 7.81 -6.80 20.51
N LEU A 83 8.30 -6.55 21.74
CA LEU A 83 9.26 -5.47 21.96
C LEU A 83 10.56 -5.73 21.18
N ALA A 84 11.04 -4.71 20.49
CA ALA A 84 12.33 -4.78 19.82
C ALA A 84 13.47 -4.96 20.85
N PRO A 85 14.53 -5.75 20.55
CA PRO A 85 15.57 -6.12 21.51
C PRO A 85 16.29 -4.97 22.22
N LYS A 86 16.27 -3.77 21.63
CA LYS A 86 16.95 -2.57 22.15
C LYS A 86 16.03 -1.39 22.42
N SER A 87 14.72 -1.60 22.42
CA SER A 87 13.76 -0.52 22.61
C SER A 87 12.65 -0.90 23.58
N ARG A 88 12.36 0.00 24.54
CA ARG A 88 11.22 -0.14 25.44
C ARG A 88 9.90 0.35 24.82
N LYS A 89 9.95 1.01 23.68
CA LYS A 89 8.80 1.70 23.09
C LYS A 89 8.38 1.15 21.71
N ASN A 90 9.30 0.59 20.95
CA ASN A 90 9.04 0.13 19.59
C ASN A 90 8.75 -1.36 19.60
N LYS A 91 7.53 -1.71 19.20
CA LYS A 91 7.12 -3.09 19.02
C LYS A 91 7.32 -3.51 17.57
N GLN A 92 7.88 -4.69 17.38
CA GLN A 92 7.97 -5.36 16.10
C GLN A 92 6.69 -6.15 15.83
N ILE A 93 6.24 -6.13 14.59
CA ILE A 93 5.02 -6.78 14.14
C ILE A 93 5.41 -8.09 13.45
N PHE A 94 4.82 -9.19 13.89
CA PHE A 94 5.04 -10.50 13.29
C PHE A 94 3.70 -11.12 12.88
N PHE A 95 3.68 -11.86 11.77
CA PHE A 95 2.55 -12.71 11.45
C PHE A 95 2.53 -13.94 12.36
N THR A 96 1.35 -14.27 12.87
CA THR A 96 1.08 -15.58 13.46
C THR A 96 0.94 -16.63 12.35
N GLU A 97 0.84 -17.91 12.70
CA GLU A 97 0.57 -18.95 11.70
C GLU A 97 -0.75 -18.70 10.95
N ALA A 98 -1.80 -18.23 11.67
CA ALA A 98 -3.05 -17.84 11.03
C ALA A 98 -2.87 -16.64 10.08
N GLY A 99 -2.05 -15.66 10.47
CA GLY A 99 -1.70 -14.53 9.63
C GLY A 99 -0.96 -14.94 8.36
N LYS A 100 0.00 -15.85 8.47
CA LYS A 100 0.73 -16.39 7.31
C LYS A 100 -0.19 -17.11 6.32
N VAL A 101 -1.12 -17.91 6.81
CA VAL A 101 -2.11 -18.59 5.97
C VAL A 101 -2.98 -17.56 5.24
N LEU A 102 -3.44 -16.53 5.93
CA LEU A 102 -4.23 -15.44 5.34
C LEU A 102 -3.47 -14.71 4.24
N ILE A 103 -2.19 -14.41 4.47
CA ILE A 103 -1.32 -13.79 3.47
C ILE A 103 -1.19 -14.66 2.23
N GLU A 104 -0.89 -15.95 2.39
CA GLU A 104 -0.74 -16.88 1.26
C GLU A 104 -2.03 -17.05 0.45
N GLU A 105 -3.18 -17.04 1.11
CA GLU A 105 -4.46 -17.21 0.45
C GLU A 105 -5.02 -15.94 -0.19
N LYS A 106 -4.77 -14.75 0.41
CA LYS A 106 -5.46 -13.52 0.06
C LYS A 106 -4.55 -12.43 -0.52
N ILE A 107 -3.30 -12.36 -0.12
CA ILE A 107 -2.37 -11.29 -0.54
C ILE A 107 -1.44 -11.77 -1.65
N VAL A 108 -0.81 -12.91 -1.50
CA VAL A 108 0.13 -13.46 -2.48
C VAL A 108 -0.48 -13.59 -3.88
N PRO A 109 -1.73 -14.07 -4.06
CA PRO A 109 -2.34 -14.12 -5.40
C PRO A 109 -2.47 -12.76 -6.06
N LEU A 110 -2.77 -11.71 -5.29
CA LEU A 110 -2.84 -10.34 -5.82
C LEU A 110 -1.45 -9.84 -6.21
N VAL A 111 -0.44 -10.02 -5.36
CA VAL A 111 0.94 -9.61 -5.66
C VAL A 111 1.44 -10.29 -6.93
N ASN A 112 1.17 -11.58 -7.10
CA ASN A 112 1.50 -12.29 -8.34
C ASN A 112 0.79 -11.69 -9.56
N ALA A 113 -0.48 -11.30 -9.41
CA ALA A 113 -1.22 -10.65 -10.49
C ALA A 113 -0.65 -9.26 -10.83
N GLU A 114 -0.23 -8.50 -9.82
CA GLU A 114 0.45 -7.21 -10.01
C GLU A 114 1.77 -7.38 -10.76
N GLU A 115 2.61 -8.32 -10.33
CA GLU A 115 3.88 -8.64 -10.99
C GLU A 115 3.66 -9.00 -12.46
N LEU A 116 2.72 -9.91 -12.75
CA LEU A 116 2.36 -10.27 -14.12
C LEU A 116 1.85 -9.07 -14.93
N SER A 117 1.13 -8.14 -14.31
CA SER A 117 0.66 -6.94 -15.00
C SER A 117 1.83 -6.03 -15.40
N PHE A 118 2.84 -5.88 -14.53
CA PHE A 118 4.06 -5.13 -14.83
C PHE A 118 4.96 -5.82 -15.84
N GLU A 119 5.03 -7.15 -15.85
CA GLU A 119 5.78 -7.91 -16.85
C GLU A 119 5.25 -7.74 -18.27
N ARG A 120 3.97 -7.40 -18.43
CA ARG A 120 3.38 -7.08 -19.74
C ARG A 120 3.76 -5.70 -20.27
N LEU A 121 4.31 -4.84 -19.42
CA LEU A 121 4.95 -3.60 -19.84
C LEU A 121 6.41 -3.93 -20.17
N ASP A 122 6.94 -3.34 -21.24
CA ASP A 122 8.35 -3.49 -21.52
C ASP A 122 9.22 -2.71 -20.50
N GLU A 123 10.53 -2.92 -20.54
CA GLU A 123 11.45 -2.29 -19.58
C GLU A 123 11.41 -0.76 -19.66
N GLN A 124 11.28 -0.21 -20.85
CA GLN A 124 11.19 1.24 -21.06
C GLN A 124 9.89 1.80 -20.50
N GLU A 125 8.77 1.14 -20.75
CA GLU A 125 7.46 1.52 -20.21
C GLU A 125 7.44 1.51 -18.69
N ARG A 126 8.01 0.47 -18.04
CA ARG A 126 8.12 0.40 -16.58
C ARG A 126 8.96 1.54 -16.01
N SER A 127 10.12 1.80 -16.62
CA SER A 127 11.01 2.88 -16.20
C SER A 127 10.35 4.24 -16.34
N GLN A 128 9.70 4.51 -17.46
CA GLN A 128 8.98 5.75 -17.71
C GLN A 128 7.82 5.95 -16.75
N LEU A 129 7.05 4.89 -16.47
CA LEU A 129 5.93 4.95 -15.51
C LEU A 129 6.43 5.39 -14.14
N LEU A 130 7.51 4.80 -13.65
CA LEU A 130 8.09 5.14 -12.35
C LEU A 130 8.62 6.57 -12.33
N GLU A 131 9.42 6.96 -13.30
CA GLU A 131 10.04 8.30 -13.40
C GLU A 131 8.98 9.40 -13.51
N ILE A 132 7.97 9.22 -14.37
CA ILE A 132 6.90 10.20 -14.57
C ILE A 132 6.03 10.31 -13.33
N THR A 133 5.74 9.19 -12.65
CA THR A 133 4.95 9.19 -11.42
C THR A 133 5.68 9.94 -10.30
N GLN A 134 6.98 9.68 -10.11
CA GLN A 134 7.80 10.40 -9.12
C GLN A 134 7.82 11.91 -9.41
N LYS A 135 8.13 12.29 -10.64
CA LYS A 135 8.14 13.69 -11.06
C LYS A 135 6.80 14.38 -10.83
N HIS A 136 5.71 13.72 -11.18
CA HIS A 136 4.36 14.27 -10.99
C HIS A 136 4.06 14.50 -9.51
N ILE A 137 4.40 13.56 -8.64
CA ILE A 137 4.19 13.68 -7.19
C ILE A 137 4.98 14.87 -6.64
N GLU A 138 6.26 14.99 -6.99
CA GLU A 138 7.12 16.10 -6.53
C GLU A 138 6.56 17.47 -6.95
N VAL A 139 6.13 17.59 -8.21
CA VAL A 139 5.54 18.83 -8.71
C VAL A 139 4.20 19.12 -8.05
N LEU A 140 3.37 18.10 -7.85
CA LEU A 140 2.08 18.24 -7.17
C LEU A 140 2.25 18.71 -5.72
N GLU A 141 3.21 18.17 -4.98
CA GLU A 141 3.55 18.63 -3.63
C GLU A 141 3.94 20.11 -3.62
N GLN A 142 4.78 20.54 -4.57
CA GLN A 142 5.19 21.94 -4.69
C GLN A 142 4.00 22.86 -4.98
N GLU A 143 3.09 22.46 -5.86
CA GLU A 143 1.93 23.28 -6.21
C GLU A 143 0.89 23.31 -5.06
N ILE A 144 0.67 22.20 -4.37
CA ILE A 144 -0.21 22.16 -3.19
C ILE A 144 0.35 23.06 -2.08
N ALA A 145 1.67 23.04 -1.85
CA ALA A 145 2.31 23.87 -0.84
C ALA A 145 2.16 25.41 -1.06
N LYS A 146 1.78 25.83 -2.27
CA LYS A 146 1.50 27.23 -2.60
C LYS A 146 0.05 27.64 -2.31
N ILE A 147 -0.81 26.70 -1.96
CA ILE A 147 -2.20 27.00 -1.60
C ILE A 147 -2.22 27.52 -0.17
N GLU A 148 -2.63 28.78 0.01
CA GLU A 148 -2.78 29.44 1.31
C GLU A 148 -4.13 29.14 1.95
#